data_275946b958bf849c52605b2d7d1159e5
#
_entry.id   275946b958bf849c52605b2d7d1159e5
#
_cell.length_a   1.000
_cell.length_b   1.000
_cell.length_c   1.000
_cell.angle_alpha   90.00
_cell.angle_beta   90.00
_cell.angle_gamma   90.00
#
_symmetry.space_group_name_H-M   'P 1'
#
loop_
_entity.id
_entity.type
_entity.pdbx_description
1 polymer ?
#
loop_
_entity_poly.entity_id
_entity_poly.type
_entity_poly.pdbx_seq_one_letter_code
_entity_poly.pdbx_strand_id
1 'polypeptide(L)'
;CGSGLGLVLILRWFWHRINVWSEITATIAPFVAYGYIQFKRFVFESQITTTVKTLDELTQDIWYYDFANGVLFSVGITTVAWLIVTYLTKPTDTIKLQAFYDKVKPTGVWGNFGTPDNKPMRWLSGAWLTGIIMVYSLLFCSGKVIFQEWDSALLYGVTAVGSFVLFRWFAT
;
A
#
# COMPACT_ATOMS: atom_id res chain seq x y z
N CYS A 1 -0.34 -12.20 -3.88
CA CYS A 1 1.12 -12.10 -4.11
C CYS A 1 1.60 -10.67 -4.43
N GLY A 2 0.77 -9.76 -4.90
CA GLY A 2 1.15 -8.36 -5.23
C GLY A 2 1.12 -7.35 -4.07
N SER A 3 0.86 -7.77 -2.86
CA SER A 3 0.56 -6.90 -1.72
C SER A 3 1.69 -5.93 -1.31
N GLY A 4 2.94 -6.30 -1.54
CA GLY A 4 4.09 -5.44 -1.20
C GLY A 4 4.66 -4.64 -2.37
N LEU A 5 4.44 -5.10 -3.61
CA LEU A 5 5.03 -4.51 -4.80
C LEU A 5 4.47 -3.11 -5.10
N GLY A 6 3.17 -2.92 -4.92
CA GLY A 6 2.51 -1.64 -5.21
C GLY A 6 3.10 -0.48 -4.44
N LEU A 7 3.41 -0.69 -3.15
CA LEU A 7 3.98 0.34 -2.30
C LEU A 7 5.38 0.78 -2.77
N VAL A 8 6.25 -0.17 -3.12
CA VAL A 8 7.61 0.09 -3.62
C VAL A 8 7.57 0.85 -4.94
N LEU A 9 6.69 0.44 -5.88
CA LEU A 9 6.55 1.09 -7.18
C LEU A 9 6.07 2.54 -7.06
N ILE A 10 5.11 2.80 -6.16
CA ILE A 10 4.65 4.16 -5.88
C ILE A 10 5.75 4.99 -5.22
N LEU A 11 6.40 4.46 -4.18
CA LEU A 11 7.43 5.17 -3.44
C LEU A 11 8.68 5.45 -4.27
N ARG A 12 8.98 4.67 -5.30
CA ARG A 12 10.08 4.92 -6.24
C ARG A 12 9.99 6.30 -6.91
N TRP A 13 8.78 6.81 -7.15
CA TRP A 13 8.57 8.14 -7.72
C TRP A 13 8.87 9.27 -6.73
N PHE A 14 8.74 8.99 -5.43
CA PHE A 14 8.89 9.99 -4.37
C PHE A 14 10.22 9.89 -3.62
N TRP A 15 10.92 8.76 -3.75
CA TRP A 15 12.13 8.49 -2.96
C TRP A 15 13.25 7.89 -3.82
N HIS A 16 14.28 8.70 -4.06
CA HIS A 16 15.42 8.36 -4.93
C HIS A 16 16.25 7.15 -4.45
N ARG A 17 16.15 6.76 -3.18
CA ARG A 17 16.94 5.68 -2.60
C ARG A 17 16.46 4.29 -2.97
N ILE A 18 15.22 4.16 -3.43
CA ILE A 18 14.67 2.87 -3.86
C ILE A 18 15.41 2.40 -5.10
N ASN A 19 15.93 1.18 -5.05
CA ASN A 19 16.73 0.56 -6.08
C ASN A 19 16.11 -0.77 -6.56
N VAL A 20 16.72 -1.38 -7.57
CA VAL A 20 16.26 -2.66 -8.15
C VAL A 20 16.18 -3.77 -7.11
N TRP A 21 17.10 -3.81 -6.13
CA TRP A 21 17.09 -4.81 -5.08
C TRP A 21 15.87 -4.71 -4.16
N SER A 22 15.41 -3.49 -3.90
CA SER A 22 14.17 -3.24 -3.17
C SER A 22 12.95 -3.81 -3.90
N GLU A 23 12.89 -3.64 -5.23
CA GLU A 23 11.80 -4.17 -6.08
C GLU A 23 11.82 -5.70 -6.12
N ILE A 24 13.00 -6.30 -6.30
CA ILE A 24 13.17 -7.75 -6.27
C ILE A 24 12.74 -8.31 -4.91
N THR A 25 13.17 -7.68 -3.82
CA THR A 25 12.78 -8.11 -2.48
C THR A 25 11.29 -7.98 -2.25
N ALA A 26 10.66 -6.88 -2.67
CA ALA A 26 9.22 -6.69 -2.56
C ALA A 26 8.41 -7.69 -3.39
N THR A 27 9.02 -8.25 -4.45
CA THR A 27 8.41 -9.31 -5.26
C THR A 27 8.53 -10.68 -4.60
N ILE A 28 9.70 -11.00 -4.03
CA ILE A 28 9.98 -12.34 -3.48
C ILE A 28 9.44 -12.48 -2.04
N ALA A 29 9.53 -11.45 -1.20
CA ALA A 29 9.17 -11.53 0.20
C ALA A 29 7.72 -11.98 0.48
N PRO A 30 6.68 -11.61 -0.31
CA PRO A 30 5.34 -12.13 -0.11
C PRO A 30 5.23 -13.64 -0.31
N PHE A 31 5.99 -14.21 -1.25
CA PHE A 31 6.01 -15.66 -1.46
C PHE A 31 6.65 -16.38 -0.28
N VAL A 32 7.72 -15.82 0.28
CA VAL A 32 8.38 -16.37 1.47
C VAL A 32 7.45 -16.27 2.69
N ALA A 33 6.79 -15.13 2.89
CA ALA A 33 5.85 -14.94 3.99
C ALA A 33 4.66 -15.89 3.89
N TYR A 34 4.07 -16.02 2.69
CA TYR A 34 2.98 -16.95 2.44
C TYR A 34 3.43 -18.40 2.61
N GLY A 35 4.59 -18.76 2.05
CA GLY A 35 5.17 -20.10 2.19
C GLY A 35 5.42 -20.46 3.66
N TYR A 36 5.89 -19.51 4.47
CA TYR A 36 6.04 -19.70 5.91
C TYR A 36 4.72 -20.00 6.62
N ILE A 37 3.66 -19.23 6.31
CA ILE A 37 2.33 -19.46 6.87
C ILE A 37 1.82 -20.85 6.49
N GLN A 38 1.94 -21.24 5.22
CA GLN A 38 1.48 -22.54 4.74
C GLN A 38 2.30 -23.70 5.31
N PHE A 39 3.61 -23.53 5.44
CA PHE A 39 4.48 -24.53 6.08
C PHE A 39 4.09 -24.72 7.56
N LYS A 40 3.86 -23.65 8.28
CA LYS A 40 3.39 -23.72 9.68
C LYS A 40 2.03 -24.42 9.78
N ARG A 41 1.09 -24.12 8.89
CA ARG A 41 -0.19 -24.83 8.81
C ARG A 41 0.01 -26.32 8.58
N PHE A 42 0.83 -26.71 7.61
CA PHE A 42 1.11 -28.11 7.29
C PHE A 42 1.74 -28.86 8.46
N VAL A 43 2.75 -28.28 9.12
CA VAL A 43 3.39 -28.90 10.30
C VAL A 43 2.39 -29.04 11.45
N PHE A 44 1.55 -28.04 11.66
CA PHE A 44 0.55 -28.06 12.71
C PHE A 44 -0.54 -29.11 12.44
N GLU A 45 -1.01 -29.18 11.20
CA GLU A 45 -2.01 -30.15 10.74
C GLU A 45 -1.50 -31.60 10.89
N SER A 46 -0.21 -31.83 10.67
CA SER A 46 0.42 -33.15 10.87
C SER A 46 0.54 -33.55 12.34
N GLN A 47 0.55 -32.59 13.27
CA GLN A 47 0.59 -32.85 14.71
C GLN A 47 -0.79 -33.07 15.33
N ILE A 48 -1.86 -32.57 14.69
CA ILE A 48 -3.23 -32.62 15.21
C ILE A 48 -3.92 -33.98 14.99
N THR A 49 -3.39 -34.81 14.14
CA THR A 49 -3.93 -36.20 13.90
C THR A 49 -4.04 -37.00 15.21
N THR A 50 -3.46 -36.53 16.30
CA THR A 50 -3.46 -37.17 17.63
C THR A 50 -4.38 -36.52 18.67
N THR A 51 -4.93 -35.30 18.43
CA THR A 51 -5.81 -34.63 19.41
C THR A 51 -6.95 -33.93 18.68
N VAL A 52 -8.19 -34.23 19.06
CA VAL A 52 -9.45 -33.79 18.45
C VAL A 52 -9.67 -32.27 18.62
N LYS A 53 -8.82 -31.44 18.04
CA LYS A 53 -9.10 -30.00 17.85
C LYS A 53 -9.39 -29.75 16.39
N THR A 54 -10.54 -29.17 16.09
CA THR A 54 -10.93 -28.79 14.73
C THR A 54 -10.06 -27.64 14.23
N LEU A 55 -9.80 -27.60 12.90
CA LEU A 55 -9.03 -26.53 12.24
C LEU A 55 -9.55 -25.12 12.62
N ASP A 56 -10.84 -24.98 12.89
CA ASP A 56 -11.48 -23.73 13.28
C ASP A 56 -11.06 -23.21 14.66
N GLU A 57 -10.82 -24.11 15.62
CA GLU A 57 -10.32 -23.71 16.95
C GLU A 57 -8.87 -23.24 16.89
N LEU A 58 -8.09 -23.74 15.96
CA LEU A 58 -6.68 -23.38 15.81
C LEU A 58 -6.47 -22.10 15.01
N THR A 59 -7.37 -21.77 14.09
CA THR A 59 -7.34 -20.48 13.37
C THR A 59 -7.73 -19.34 14.30
N GLN A 60 -8.49 -19.59 15.38
CA GLN A 60 -8.80 -18.60 16.40
C GLN A 60 -7.59 -18.28 17.30
N ASP A 61 -6.72 -19.26 17.56
CA ASP A 61 -5.56 -19.05 18.45
C ASP A 61 -4.42 -18.29 17.77
N ILE A 62 -4.32 -18.31 16.44
CA ILE A 62 -3.22 -17.68 15.70
C ILE A 62 -3.77 -16.67 14.70
N TRP A 63 -3.81 -15.39 15.10
CA TRP A 63 -4.43 -14.29 14.36
C TRP A 63 -4.01 -14.18 12.88
N TYR A 64 -2.78 -14.57 12.49
CA TYR A 64 -2.32 -14.48 11.09
C TYR A 64 -2.78 -15.67 10.21
N TYR A 65 -3.51 -16.65 10.74
CA TYR A 65 -4.11 -17.71 9.94
C TYR A 65 -5.45 -17.31 9.33
N ASP A 66 -6.12 -16.29 9.89
CA ASP A 66 -7.24 -15.66 9.22
C ASP A 66 -6.78 -14.95 7.95
N PHE A 67 -7.59 -15.00 6.88
CA PHE A 67 -7.20 -14.47 5.56
C PHE A 67 -6.81 -12.99 5.62
N ALA A 68 -7.62 -12.16 6.27
CA ALA A 68 -7.38 -10.73 6.36
C ALA A 68 -6.09 -10.42 7.14
N ASN A 69 -5.90 -11.06 8.27
CA ASN A 69 -4.74 -10.90 9.13
C ASN A 69 -3.48 -11.48 8.49
N GLY A 70 -3.59 -12.58 7.75
CA GLY A 70 -2.49 -13.16 6.97
C GLY A 70 -2.01 -12.23 5.86
N VAL A 71 -2.93 -11.51 5.21
CA VAL A 71 -2.56 -10.46 4.24
C VAL A 71 -1.84 -9.31 4.92
N LEU A 72 -2.34 -8.79 6.05
CA LEU A 72 -1.68 -7.72 6.81
C LEU A 72 -0.29 -8.13 7.29
N PHE A 73 -0.14 -9.36 7.79
CA PHE A 73 1.15 -9.91 8.19
C PHE A 73 2.14 -9.98 7.02
N SER A 74 1.68 -10.49 5.86
CA SER A 74 2.49 -10.56 4.65
C SER A 74 2.92 -9.17 4.15
N VAL A 75 2.01 -8.19 4.15
CA VAL A 75 2.32 -6.80 3.81
C VAL A 75 3.34 -6.20 4.77
N GLY A 76 3.17 -6.43 6.09
CA GLY A 76 4.08 -5.94 7.12
C GLY A 76 5.50 -6.50 6.95
N ILE A 77 5.64 -7.82 6.84
CA ILE A 77 6.94 -8.47 6.62
C ILE A 77 7.58 -7.99 5.32
N THR A 78 6.81 -7.93 4.23
CA THR A 78 7.32 -7.48 2.94
C THR A 78 7.83 -6.04 3.01
N THR A 79 7.07 -5.16 3.67
CA THR A 79 7.45 -3.76 3.84
C THR A 79 8.75 -3.62 4.63
N VAL A 80 8.87 -4.33 5.74
CA VAL A 80 10.10 -4.34 6.54
C VAL A 80 11.28 -4.90 5.74
N ALA A 81 11.09 -6.02 5.04
CA ALA A 81 12.14 -6.68 4.28
C ALA A 81 12.70 -5.75 3.17
N TRP A 82 11.86 -5.16 2.33
CA TRP A 82 12.37 -4.30 1.27
C TRP A 82 12.93 -2.98 1.81
N LEU A 83 12.43 -2.44 2.93
CA LEU A 83 13.04 -1.28 3.60
C LEU A 83 14.46 -1.61 4.07
N ILE A 84 14.66 -2.74 4.75
CA ILE A 84 15.99 -3.19 5.19
C ILE A 84 16.93 -3.29 3.99
N VAL A 85 16.50 -3.95 2.91
CA VAL A 85 17.32 -4.10 1.70
C VAL A 85 17.62 -2.75 1.05
N THR A 86 16.66 -1.81 1.04
CA THR A 86 16.87 -0.45 0.53
C THR A 86 17.98 0.28 1.29
N TYR A 87 18.06 0.10 2.62
CA TYR A 87 19.12 0.73 3.44
C TYR A 87 20.45 0.00 3.37
N LEU A 88 20.45 -1.32 3.23
CA LEU A 88 21.67 -2.13 3.15
C LEU A 88 22.33 -2.08 1.76
N THR A 89 21.57 -1.82 0.71
CA THR A 89 22.10 -1.80 -0.66
C THR A 89 22.53 -0.38 -1.09
N LYS A 90 23.48 -0.32 -1.99
CA LYS A 90 23.96 0.95 -2.55
C LYS A 90 22.83 1.59 -3.39
N PRO A 91 22.63 2.90 -3.28
CA PRO A 91 21.69 3.62 -4.14
C PRO A 91 22.12 3.50 -5.60
N THR A 92 21.17 3.73 -6.50
CA THR A 92 21.43 3.78 -7.95
C THR A 92 22.44 4.89 -8.27
N ASP A 93 23.24 4.70 -9.33
CA ASP A 93 24.25 5.67 -9.78
C ASP A 93 23.68 7.08 -9.87
N THR A 94 24.38 8.03 -9.26
CA THR A 94 23.98 9.44 -9.23
C THR A 94 23.82 10.06 -10.62
N ILE A 95 24.63 9.64 -11.60
CA ILE A 95 24.55 10.10 -13.00
C ILE A 95 23.20 9.71 -13.61
N LYS A 96 22.76 8.46 -13.40
CA LYS A 96 21.47 7.97 -13.91
C LYS A 96 20.29 8.64 -13.20
N LEU A 97 20.42 8.87 -11.90
CA LEU A 97 19.40 9.57 -11.11
C LEU A 97 19.28 11.04 -11.52
N GLN A 98 20.41 11.72 -11.80
CA GLN A 98 20.40 13.09 -12.29
C GLN A 98 19.73 13.18 -13.68
N ALA A 99 20.10 12.29 -14.61
CA ALA A 99 19.48 12.26 -15.94
C ALA A 99 17.96 11.98 -15.88
N PHE A 100 17.52 11.15 -14.93
CA PHE A 100 16.11 10.92 -14.69
C PHE A 100 15.44 12.18 -14.11
N TYR A 101 16.06 12.81 -13.11
CA TYR A 101 15.53 14.01 -12.47
C TYR A 101 15.38 15.16 -13.47
N ASP A 102 16.37 15.40 -14.33
CA ASP A 102 16.36 16.46 -15.34
C ASP A 102 15.23 16.26 -16.36
N LYS A 103 14.92 15.00 -16.67
CA LYS A 103 13.88 14.65 -17.65
C LYS A 103 12.47 14.65 -17.08
N VAL A 104 12.29 14.20 -15.84
CA VAL A 104 10.96 13.93 -15.24
C VAL A 104 10.59 14.94 -14.17
N LYS A 105 11.57 15.56 -13.50
CA LYS A 105 11.41 16.48 -12.36
C LYS A 105 10.41 15.94 -11.33
N PRO A 106 10.63 14.73 -10.77
CA PRO A 106 9.70 14.10 -9.87
C PRO A 106 9.57 14.90 -8.57
N THR A 107 8.37 14.91 -8.00
CA THR A 107 8.10 15.48 -6.67
C THR A 107 8.52 14.50 -5.58
N GLY A 108 9.00 14.98 -4.43
CA GLY A 108 9.33 14.13 -3.28
C GLY A 108 10.72 14.41 -2.70
N VAL A 109 11.36 13.37 -2.17
CA VAL A 109 12.67 13.45 -1.48
C VAL A 109 13.81 13.36 -2.51
N TRP A 110 13.91 14.36 -3.38
CA TRP A 110 14.92 14.47 -4.44
C TRP A 110 15.85 15.67 -4.24
N GLY A 111 15.84 16.29 -3.06
CA GLY A 111 16.55 17.54 -2.77
C GLY A 111 18.07 17.57 -3.05
N ASN A 112 18.70 16.39 -3.22
CA ASN A 112 20.11 16.30 -3.59
C ASN A 112 20.36 16.50 -5.10
N PHE A 113 19.33 16.47 -5.93
CA PHE A 113 19.41 16.50 -7.39
C PHE A 113 18.87 17.80 -8.00
N GLY A 114 18.16 18.61 -7.24
CA GLY A 114 17.64 19.91 -7.65
C GLY A 114 16.51 20.41 -6.76
N THR A 115 16.18 21.69 -6.90
CA THR A 115 14.99 22.26 -6.25
C THR A 115 13.74 21.87 -7.03
N PRO A 116 12.75 21.22 -6.42
CA PRO A 116 11.51 20.91 -7.13
C PRO A 116 10.78 22.21 -7.49
N ASP A 117 10.57 22.42 -8.77
CA ASP A 117 9.80 23.54 -9.33
C ASP A 117 8.28 23.43 -9.04
N ASN A 118 7.88 22.36 -8.36
CA ASN A 118 6.50 21.95 -8.24
C ASN A 118 5.89 22.29 -6.87
N LYS A 119 4.57 22.36 -6.85
CA LYS A 119 3.75 22.54 -5.65
C LYS A 119 4.26 21.65 -4.50
N PRO A 120 4.30 22.17 -3.27
CA PRO A 120 4.80 21.42 -2.13
C PRO A 120 4.03 20.09 -1.99
N MET A 121 4.71 19.02 -1.61
CA MET A 121 4.17 17.66 -1.45
C MET A 121 2.84 17.61 -0.69
N ARG A 122 2.64 18.52 0.26
CA ARG A 122 1.38 18.66 1.02
C ARG A 122 0.15 18.95 0.15
N TRP A 123 0.30 19.71 -0.93
CA TRP A 123 -0.79 20.02 -1.85
C TRP A 123 -1.15 18.81 -2.72
N LEU A 124 -0.13 18.09 -3.17
CA LEU A 124 -0.32 16.88 -3.95
C LEU A 124 -0.95 15.75 -3.12
N SER A 125 -0.50 15.58 -1.87
CA SER A 125 -1.12 14.62 -0.94
C SER A 125 -2.54 15.00 -0.56
N GLY A 126 -2.83 16.31 -0.41
CA GLY A 126 -4.18 16.81 -0.18
C GLY A 126 -5.12 16.51 -1.35
N ALA A 127 -4.68 16.77 -2.59
CA ALA A 127 -5.43 16.43 -3.79
C ALA A 127 -5.68 14.92 -3.89
N TRP A 128 -4.65 14.10 -3.63
CA TRP A 128 -4.78 12.64 -3.65
C TRP A 128 -5.78 12.12 -2.61
N LEU A 129 -5.70 12.60 -1.37
CA LEU A 129 -6.60 12.19 -0.29
C LEU A 129 -8.05 12.60 -0.57
N THR A 130 -8.27 13.85 -1.00
CA THR A 130 -9.61 14.34 -1.34
C THR A 130 -10.19 13.61 -2.55
N GLY A 131 -9.36 13.22 -3.52
CA GLY A 131 -9.74 12.38 -4.65
C GLY A 131 -10.21 10.98 -4.22
N ILE A 132 -9.49 10.34 -3.30
CA ILE A 132 -9.89 9.04 -2.73
C ILE A 132 -11.25 9.17 -2.01
N ILE A 133 -11.39 10.16 -1.12
CA ILE A 133 -12.64 10.37 -0.38
C ILE A 133 -13.80 10.61 -1.35
N MET A 134 -13.60 11.38 -2.41
CA MET A 134 -14.61 11.63 -3.44
C MET A 134 -15.08 10.34 -4.11
N VAL A 135 -14.13 9.51 -4.57
CA VAL A 135 -14.46 8.25 -5.28
C VAL A 135 -15.20 7.28 -4.37
N TYR A 136 -14.71 7.07 -3.14
CA TYR A 136 -15.40 6.19 -2.19
C TYR A 136 -16.76 6.72 -1.77
N SER A 137 -16.89 8.03 -1.55
CA SER A 137 -18.22 8.63 -1.25
C SER A 137 -19.20 8.46 -2.37
N LEU A 138 -18.81 8.60 -3.64
CA LEU A 138 -19.66 8.32 -4.80
C LEU A 138 -20.06 6.85 -4.86
N LEU A 139 -19.13 5.95 -4.60
CA LEU A 139 -19.39 4.50 -4.60
C LEU A 139 -20.37 4.11 -3.49
N PHE A 140 -20.20 4.61 -2.27
CA PHE A 140 -21.12 4.35 -1.17
C PHE A 140 -22.47 5.03 -1.40
N CYS A 141 -22.50 6.26 -1.94
CA CYS A 141 -23.72 6.95 -2.30
C CYS A 141 -24.56 6.11 -3.29
N SER A 142 -23.93 5.61 -4.37
CA SER A 142 -24.63 4.77 -5.35
C SER A 142 -25.16 3.47 -4.73
N GLY A 143 -24.39 2.82 -3.85
CA GLY A 143 -24.85 1.64 -3.12
C GLY A 143 -26.05 1.93 -2.23
N LYS A 144 -26.01 3.03 -1.45
CA LYS A 144 -27.11 3.41 -0.56
C LYS A 144 -28.39 3.82 -1.30
N VAL A 145 -28.25 4.44 -2.47
CA VAL A 145 -29.39 4.72 -3.37
C VAL A 145 -30.07 3.41 -3.82
N ILE A 146 -29.29 2.39 -4.21
CA ILE A 146 -29.83 1.09 -4.63
C ILE A 146 -30.60 0.42 -3.48
N PHE A 147 -30.09 0.53 -2.24
CA PHE A 147 -30.77 0.00 -1.05
C PHE A 147 -31.87 0.89 -0.50
N GLN A 148 -32.19 2.02 -1.17
CA GLN A 148 -33.22 3.00 -0.76
C GLN A 148 -33.00 3.64 0.62
N GLU A 149 -31.74 3.67 1.09
CA GLU A 149 -31.35 4.34 2.32
C GLU A 149 -31.03 5.81 2.05
N TRP A 150 -32.07 6.65 1.88
CA TRP A 150 -31.94 8.04 1.42
C TRP A 150 -31.12 8.94 2.32
N ASP A 151 -31.23 8.79 3.65
CA ASP A 151 -30.48 9.59 4.63
C ASP A 151 -28.97 9.36 4.48
N SER A 152 -28.56 8.11 4.41
CA SER A 152 -27.15 7.74 4.21
C SER A 152 -26.66 8.15 2.81
N ALA A 153 -27.49 7.97 1.78
CA ALA A 153 -27.15 8.36 0.41
C ALA A 153 -26.89 9.88 0.30
N LEU A 154 -27.73 10.69 0.96
CA LEU A 154 -27.58 12.14 0.98
C LEU A 154 -26.29 12.56 1.69
N LEU A 155 -25.95 11.95 2.81
CA LEU A 155 -24.70 12.19 3.53
C LEU A 155 -23.47 11.93 2.63
N TYR A 156 -23.43 10.77 1.98
CA TYR A 156 -22.33 10.43 1.06
C TYR A 156 -22.31 11.32 -0.20
N GLY A 157 -23.46 11.74 -0.68
CA GLY A 157 -23.58 12.70 -1.79
C GLY A 157 -22.97 14.06 -1.43
N VAL A 158 -23.30 14.59 -0.26
CA VAL A 158 -22.75 15.86 0.24
C VAL A 158 -21.23 15.75 0.45
N THR A 159 -20.76 14.65 1.04
CA THR A 159 -19.31 14.42 1.22
C THR A 159 -18.58 14.31 -0.11
N ALA A 160 -19.16 13.71 -1.13
CA ALA A 160 -18.59 13.62 -2.47
C ALA A 160 -18.44 15.00 -3.12
N VAL A 161 -19.47 15.84 -3.04
CA VAL A 161 -19.44 17.21 -3.57
C VAL A 161 -18.42 18.07 -2.82
N GLY A 162 -18.41 18.02 -1.48
CA GLY A 162 -17.42 18.73 -0.67
C GLY A 162 -15.98 18.32 -0.99
N SER A 163 -15.74 17.01 -1.13
CA SER A 163 -14.44 16.48 -1.52
C SER A 163 -14.02 16.90 -2.92
N PHE A 164 -14.97 17.01 -3.87
CA PHE A 164 -14.69 17.50 -5.22
C PHE A 164 -14.26 18.97 -5.23
N VAL A 165 -14.91 19.81 -4.42
CA VAL A 165 -14.53 21.23 -4.28
C VAL A 165 -13.12 21.36 -3.69
N LEU A 166 -12.83 20.59 -2.62
CA LEU A 166 -11.50 20.56 -2.01
C LEU A 166 -10.44 20.02 -2.98
N PHE A 167 -10.77 18.95 -3.73
CA PHE A 167 -9.88 18.42 -4.76
C PHE A 167 -9.51 19.49 -5.80
N ARG A 168 -10.49 20.22 -6.30
CA ARG A 168 -10.24 21.32 -7.23
C ARG A 168 -9.34 22.39 -6.63
N TRP A 169 -9.56 22.74 -5.37
CA TRP A 169 -8.75 23.73 -4.67
C TRP A 169 -7.28 23.29 -4.51
N PHE A 170 -7.04 22.02 -4.21
CA PHE A 170 -5.68 21.47 -4.14
C PHE A 170 -5.03 21.26 -5.51
N ALA A 171 -5.83 21.01 -6.55
CA ALA A 171 -5.34 20.75 -7.90
C ALA A 171 -4.98 22.03 -8.68
N THR A 172 -5.65 23.16 -8.38
CA THR A 172 -5.35 24.47 -8.97
C THR A 172 -4.25 25.19 -8.23
#